data_18ea7fa42784cc6ca5b07b89a7c3ac53
#
_entry.id   18ea7fa42784cc6ca5b07b89a7c3ac53
#
_cell.length_a   1.000
_cell.length_b   1.000
_cell.length_c   1.000
_cell.angle_alpha   90.00
_cell.angle_beta   90.00
_cell.angle_gamma   90.00
#
_symmetry.space_group_name_H-M   'P 1'
#
loop_
_entity.id
_entity.type
_entity.pdbx_description
1 polymer ?
#
loop_
_entity_poly.entity_id
_entity_poly.type
_entity_poly.pdbx_seq_one_letter_code
_entity_poly.pdbx_strand_id
1 'polypeptide(L)'
;LWVGRSTSKVLKKYGIITIGDIAKSDPAFLKTTFGKNGVVLWRCANGLENSPVCNMGYRPPVKSVGRGVTCVDDLRDNDEVWRVLLSLSHAVSKHLREDGLLAGGVQIGIKNTALFTSQSQSKLIYPTQNSREIALKAFSLFKQTYKWQTPVRAVTVRAIELLNPDKPQQLSLGFDMTRHEKLERLDKAMLRINEKYGKGTVVEATVLNGTKMPTTVPSADKDISFLP
;
A
#
# COMPACT_ATOMS: atom_id res chain seq x y z
N LEU A 1 1.98 -1.66 -25.32
CA LEU A 1 1.41 -1.21 -24.05
C LEU A 1 0.53 -2.31 -23.47
N TRP A 2 0.43 -2.43 -22.15
CA TRP A 2 -0.41 -3.38 -21.39
C TRP A 2 -0.04 -4.87 -21.48
N VAL A 3 0.90 -5.28 -22.30
CA VAL A 3 1.40 -6.66 -22.40
C VAL A 3 2.72 -6.78 -21.67
N GLY A 4 2.68 -7.24 -20.43
CA GLY A 4 3.86 -7.58 -19.63
C GLY A 4 4.36 -9.00 -19.91
N ARG A 5 5.47 -9.41 -19.26
CA ARG A 5 6.08 -10.74 -19.44
C ARG A 5 5.10 -11.90 -19.18
N SER A 6 4.26 -11.80 -18.16
CA SER A 6 3.26 -12.83 -17.81
C SER A 6 2.20 -12.96 -18.92
N THR A 7 1.60 -11.84 -19.33
CA THR A 7 0.59 -11.79 -20.40
C THR A 7 1.17 -12.31 -21.72
N SER A 8 2.36 -11.88 -22.10
CA SER A 8 3.07 -12.36 -23.30
C SER A 8 3.29 -13.87 -23.26
N LYS A 9 3.69 -14.43 -22.10
CA LYS A 9 3.89 -15.88 -21.93
C LYS A 9 2.59 -16.66 -22.14
N VAL A 10 1.47 -16.15 -21.67
CA VAL A 10 0.15 -16.79 -21.86
C VAL A 10 -0.29 -16.68 -23.31
N LEU A 11 -0.20 -15.48 -23.92
CA LEU A 11 -0.58 -15.29 -25.35
C LEU A 11 0.20 -16.20 -26.29
N LYS A 12 1.52 -16.36 -26.08
CA LYS A 12 2.39 -17.26 -26.87
C LYS A 12 1.94 -18.71 -26.83
N LYS A 13 1.32 -19.20 -25.73
CA LYS A 13 0.79 -20.56 -25.64
C LYS A 13 -0.36 -20.80 -26.65
N TYR A 14 -1.04 -19.74 -27.07
CA TYR A 14 -2.14 -19.77 -28.03
C TYR A 14 -1.72 -19.29 -29.41
N GLY A 15 -0.40 -19.19 -29.68
CA GLY A 15 0.13 -18.75 -30.97
C GLY A 15 -0.02 -17.25 -31.24
N ILE A 16 -0.41 -16.46 -30.26
CA ILE A 16 -0.59 -15.01 -30.37
C ILE A 16 0.73 -14.35 -30.01
N ILE A 17 1.45 -13.83 -31.02
CA ILE A 17 2.83 -13.32 -30.86
C ILE A 17 2.89 -11.82 -31.13
N THR A 18 2.06 -11.32 -32.05
CA THR A 18 2.05 -9.94 -32.50
C THR A 18 0.79 -9.20 -32.04
N ILE A 19 0.81 -7.86 -32.13
CA ILE A 19 -0.37 -7.02 -31.91
C ILE A 19 -1.47 -7.35 -32.93
N GLY A 20 -1.07 -7.64 -34.18
CA GLY A 20 -1.97 -8.06 -35.24
C GLY A 20 -2.70 -9.37 -34.93
N ASP A 21 -2.03 -10.31 -34.25
CA ASP A 21 -2.67 -11.56 -33.80
C ASP A 21 -3.71 -11.30 -32.71
N ILE A 22 -3.43 -10.36 -31.77
CA ILE A 22 -4.39 -9.93 -30.77
C ILE A 22 -5.61 -9.29 -31.45
N ALA A 23 -5.40 -8.43 -32.44
CA ALA A 23 -6.46 -7.75 -33.17
C ALA A 23 -7.40 -8.73 -33.90
N LYS A 24 -6.84 -9.81 -34.45
CA LYS A 24 -7.56 -10.86 -35.16
C LYS A 24 -8.20 -11.91 -34.25
N SER A 25 -7.82 -11.93 -32.97
CA SER A 25 -8.34 -12.89 -32.01
C SER A 25 -9.80 -12.61 -31.64
N ASP A 26 -10.52 -13.65 -31.24
CA ASP A 26 -11.86 -13.50 -30.71
C ASP A 26 -11.84 -12.74 -29.38
N PRO A 27 -12.56 -11.59 -29.25
CA PRO A 27 -12.63 -10.85 -28.01
C PRO A 27 -13.24 -11.66 -26.86
N ALA A 28 -14.13 -12.63 -27.12
CA ALA A 28 -14.69 -13.51 -26.10
C ALA A 28 -13.63 -14.44 -25.52
N PHE A 29 -12.76 -14.98 -26.36
CA PHE A 29 -11.60 -15.78 -25.92
C PHE A 29 -10.65 -14.96 -25.04
N LEU A 30 -10.29 -13.75 -25.46
CA LEU A 30 -9.41 -12.88 -24.69
C LEU A 30 -10.04 -12.46 -23.35
N LYS A 31 -11.37 -12.24 -23.33
CA LYS A 31 -12.14 -11.95 -22.11
C LYS A 31 -12.11 -13.13 -21.14
N THR A 32 -12.26 -14.36 -21.64
CA THR A 32 -12.23 -15.57 -20.80
C THR A 32 -10.83 -15.78 -20.19
N THR A 33 -9.77 -15.49 -20.98
CA THR A 33 -8.38 -15.73 -20.57
C THR A 33 -7.83 -14.64 -19.64
N PHE A 34 -8.16 -13.37 -19.89
CA PHE A 34 -7.58 -12.21 -19.19
C PHE A 34 -8.63 -11.31 -18.50
N GLY A 35 -9.89 -11.71 -18.48
CA GLY A 35 -10.97 -10.91 -17.90
C GLY A 35 -11.20 -9.60 -18.66
N LYS A 36 -11.52 -8.53 -17.93
CA LYS A 36 -11.73 -7.19 -18.51
C LYS A 36 -10.51 -6.69 -19.31
N ASN A 37 -9.31 -7.02 -18.85
CA ASN A 37 -8.07 -6.61 -19.52
C ASN A 37 -7.92 -7.23 -20.90
N GLY A 38 -8.44 -8.43 -21.14
CA GLY A 38 -8.46 -9.05 -22.47
C GLY A 38 -9.25 -8.25 -23.50
N VAL A 39 -10.40 -7.71 -23.10
CA VAL A 39 -11.22 -6.85 -23.96
C VAL A 39 -10.50 -5.52 -24.23
N VAL A 40 -9.84 -4.94 -23.22
CA VAL A 40 -9.03 -3.72 -23.39
C VAL A 40 -7.88 -3.97 -24.37
N LEU A 41 -7.15 -5.09 -24.23
CA LEU A 41 -6.08 -5.46 -25.16
C LEU A 41 -6.57 -5.57 -26.60
N TRP A 42 -7.71 -6.22 -26.81
CA TRP A 42 -8.32 -6.36 -28.14
C TRP A 42 -8.70 -4.99 -28.72
N ARG A 43 -9.36 -4.14 -27.94
CA ARG A 43 -9.71 -2.77 -28.37
C ARG A 43 -8.49 -1.95 -28.73
N CYS A 44 -7.45 -1.95 -27.87
CA CYS A 44 -6.19 -1.25 -28.15
C CYS A 44 -5.52 -1.78 -29.44
N ALA A 45 -5.50 -3.10 -29.65
CA ALA A 45 -4.92 -3.71 -30.84
C ALA A 45 -5.66 -3.36 -32.13
N ASN A 46 -6.96 -3.09 -32.07
CA ASN A 46 -7.80 -2.66 -33.18
C ASN A 46 -7.89 -1.11 -33.31
N GLY A 47 -7.16 -0.34 -32.50
CA GLY A 47 -7.24 1.11 -32.52
C GLY A 47 -8.55 1.72 -32.02
N LEU A 48 -9.33 0.94 -31.26
CA LEU A 48 -10.62 1.33 -30.68
C LEU A 48 -10.49 1.93 -29.26
N GLU A 49 -9.29 2.39 -28.92
CA GLU A 49 -9.01 3.05 -27.63
C GLU A 49 -9.51 4.49 -27.67
N ASN A 50 -10.37 4.82 -26.71
CA ASN A 50 -10.99 6.15 -26.61
C ASN A 50 -10.59 6.88 -25.32
N SER A 51 -9.46 6.50 -24.68
CA SER A 51 -9.00 7.18 -23.48
C SER A 51 -8.71 8.67 -23.77
N PRO A 52 -9.31 9.59 -23.02
CA PRO A 52 -9.06 11.00 -23.25
C PRO A 52 -7.60 11.35 -22.90
N VAL A 53 -7.01 12.22 -23.69
CA VAL A 53 -5.71 12.82 -23.33
C VAL A 53 -5.95 13.78 -22.19
N CYS A 54 -5.35 13.49 -21.06
CA CYS A 54 -5.47 14.35 -19.89
C CYS A 54 -4.70 15.65 -20.06
N ASN A 55 -5.22 16.75 -19.51
CA ASN A 55 -4.51 18.01 -19.42
C ASN A 55 -3.19 17.83 -18.64
N MET A 56 -2.16 18.63 -18.97
CA MET A 56 -0.83 18.57 -18.36
C MET A 56 -0.85 18.70 -16.82
N GLY A 57 -1.83 19.38 -16.25
CA GLY A 57 -2.01 19.55 -14.79
C GLY A 57 -2.90 18.51 -14.12
N TYR A 58 -3.48 17.57 -14.87
CA TYR A 58 -4.36 16.56 -14.29
C TYR A 58 -3.57 15.58 -13.42
N ARG A 59 -3.97 15.50 -12.15
CA ARG A 59 -3.47 14.47 -11.22
C ARG A 59 -4.64 13.59 -10.81
N PRO A 60 -4.60 12.30 -11.08
CA PRO A 60 -5.65 11.39 -10.62
C PRO A 60 -5.72 11.38 -9.09
N PRO A 61 -6.90 11.21 -8.51
CA PRO A 61 -7.03 11.15 -7.05
C PRO A 61 -6.23 9.98 -6.47
N VAL A 62 -5.51 10.24 -5.38
CA VAL A 62 -4.75 9.22 -4.65
C VAL A 62 -5.73 8.23 -4.05
N LYS A 63 -5.63 6.96 -4.41
CA LYS A 63 -6.52 5.90 -3.92
C LYS A 63 -6.03 5.26 -2.63
N SER A 64 -4.73 5.20 -2.42
CA SER A 64 -4.10 4.63 -1.24
C SER A 64 -2.68 5.15 -1.06
N VAL A 65 -2.20 5.18 0.19
CA VAL A 65 -0.81 5.51 0.54
C VAL A 65 -0.22 4.30 1.27
N GLY A 66 0.86 3.73 0.76
CA GLY A 66 1.43 2.52 1.35
C GLY A 66 2.95 2.49 1.33
N ARG A 67 3.49 1.68 2.23
CA ARG A 67 4.91 1.34 2.31
C ARG A 67 5.07 -0.15 2.60
N GLY A 68 6.04 -0.75 1.94
CA GLY A 68 6.40 -2.15 2.16
C GLY A 68 7.91 -2.33 2.19
N VAL A 69 8.33 -3.38 2.86
CA VAL A 69 9.75 -3.74 2.95
C VAL A 69 9.92 -5.25 2.90
N THR A 70 10.96 -5.70 2.19
CA THR A 70 11.52 -7.03 2.37
C THR A 70 12.61 -6.92 3.42
N CYS A 71 12.47 -7.66 4.52
CA CYS A 71 13.41 -7.63 5.62
C CYS A 71 14.76 -8.26 5.20
N VAL A 72 15.85 -7.83 5.83
CA VAL A 72 17.19 -8.42 5.61
C VAL A 72 17.26 -9.82 6.20
N ASP A 73 16.56 -10.04 7.33
CA ASP A 73 16.35 -11.34 7.96
C ASP A 73 14.87 -11.60 8.12
N ASP A 74 14.46 -12.85 8.06
CA ASP A 74 13.08 -13.25 8.24
C ASP A 74 12.61 -12.96 9.69
N LEU A 75 11.37 -12.46 9.80
CA LEU A 75 10.73 -12.18 11.07
C LEU A 75 10.13 -13.46 11.64
N ARG A 76 10.36 -13.73 12.92
CA ARG A 76 10.03 -15.01 13.56
C ARG A 76 9.03 -14.90 14.71
N ASP A 77 8.77 -13.69 15.19
CA ASP A 77 7.84 -13.44 16.28
C ASP A 77 7.01 -12.16 16.07
N ASN A 78 6.03 -11.98 16.94
CA ASN A 78 5.11 -10.85 16.89
C ASN A 78 5.80 -9.50 17.17
N ASP A 79 6.84 -9.50 17.99
CA ASP A 79 7.54 -8.28 18.38
C ASP A 79 8.41 -7.75 17.23
N GLU A 80 9.02 -8.65 16.47
CA GLU A 80 9.76 -8.30 15.26
C GLU A 80 8.80 -7.71 14.20
N VAL A 81 7.65 -8.34 13.99
CA VAL A 81 6.62 -7.83 13.07
C VAL A 81 6.07 -6.49 13.54
N TRP A 82 5.81 -6.33 14.84
CA TRP A 82 5.35 -5.06 15.42
C TRP A 82 6.31 -3.91 15.13
N ARG A 83 7.62 -4.12 15.35
CA ARG A 83 8.66 -3.11 15.08
C ARG A 83 8.67 -2.67 13.62
N VAL A 84 8.55 -3.61 12.70
CA VAL A 84 8.49 -3.33 11.25
C VAL A 84 7.20 -2.58 10.90
N LEU A 85 6.04 -3.05 11.37
CA LEU A 85 4.76 -2.39 11.14
C LEU A 85 4.75 -0.95 11.66
N LEU A 86 5.32 -0.71 12.85
CA LEU A 86 5.42 0.61 13.43
C LEU A 86 6.27 1.55 12.56
N SER A 87 7.44 1.09 12.14
CA SER A 87 8.34 1.85 11.26
C SER A 87 7.70 2.18 9.90
N LEU A 88 7.01 1.22 9.30
CA LEU A 88 6.28 1.44 8.05
C LEU A 88 5.11 2.42 8.23
N SER A 89 4.42 2.34 9.38
CA SER A 89 3.30 3.24 9.70
C SER A 89 3.75 4.68 9.89
N HIS A 90 4.95 4.92 10.44
CA HIS A 90 5.54 6.26 10.47
C HIS A 90 5.75 6.83 9.05
N ALA A 91 6.27 6.02 8.14
CA ALA A 91 6.44 6.43 6.75
C ALA A 91 5.09 6.72 6.07
N VAL A 92 4.07 5.87 6.27
CA VAL A 92 2.72 6.09 5.74
C VAL A 92 2.10 7.35 6.34
N SER A 93 2.19 7.55 7.66
CA SER A 93 1.71 8.75 8.36
C SER A 93 2.32 10.03 7.79
N LYS A 94 3.65 10.03 7.57
CA LYS A 94 4.34 11.17 6.96
C LYS A 94 3.75 11.52 5.58
N HIS A 95 3.59 10.54 4.70
CA HIS A 95 3.01 10.76 3.37
C HIS A 95 1.54 11.23 3.41
N LEU A 96 0.74 10.69 4.34
CA LEU A 96 -0.64 11.16 4.53
C LEU A 96 -0.67 12.63 4.92
N ARG A 97 0.26 13.09 5.78
CA ARG A 97 0.37 14.49 6.18
C ARG A 97 0.84 15.39 5.03
N GLU A 98 1.81 14.93 4.25
CA GLU A 98 2.31 15.66 3.07
C GLU A 98 1.21 15.85 2.01
N ASP A 99 0.35 14.85 1.84
CA ASP A 99 -0.75 14.89 0.87
C ASP A 99 -2.05 15.50 1.47
N GLY A 100 -2.08 15.84 2.77
CA GLY A 100 -3.27 16.39 3.45
C GLY A 100 -4.42 15.39 3.52
N LEU A 101 -4.15 14.10 3.72
CA LEU A 101 -5.14 13.03 3.68
C LEU A 101 -5.22 12.28 5.02
N LEU A 102 -6.41 11.72 5.31
CA LEU A 102 -6.65 10.82 6.43
C LEU A 102 -6.89 9.40 5.91
N ALA A 103 -6.41 8.41 6.65
CA ALA A 103 -6.74 7.00 6.43
C ALA A 103 -8.11 6.66 7.02
N GLY A 104 -9.06 6.19 6.23
CA GLY A 104 -10.32 5.61 6.71
C GLY A 104 -10.22 4.12 7.00
N GLY A 105 -9.18 3.46 6.47
CA GLY A 105 -8.89 2.05 6.70
C GLY A 105 -7.43 1.71 6.56
N VAL A 106 -7.05 0.53 7.02
CA VAL A 106 -5.69 -0.02 6.94
C VAL A 106 -5.72 -1.37 6.24
N GLN A 107 -4.81 -1.56 5.31
CA GLN A 107 -4.52 -2.83 4.67
C GLN A 107 -3.10 -3.27 5.01
N ILE A 108 -2.91 -4.55 5.27
CA ILE A 108 -1.60 -5.17 5.40
C ILE A 108 -1.37 -6.19 4.29
N GLY A 109 -0.13 -6.31 3.86
CA GLY A 109 0.35 -7.39 3.01
C GLY A 109 1.48 -8.13 3.70
N ILE A 110 1.37 -9.45 3.79
CA ILE A 110 2.37 -10.30 4.43
C ILE A 110 2.86 -11.31 3.41
N LYS A 111 4.16 -11.36 3.19
CA LYS A 111 4.82 -12.36 2.37
C LYS A 111 5.69 -13.24 3.26
N ASN A 112 5.47 -14.53 3.21
CA ASN A 112 6.25 -15.50 3.98
C ASN A 112 7.49 -16.00 3.23
N THR A 113 8.31 -16.84 3.87
CA THR A 113 9.52 -17.44 3.29
C THR A 113 9.22 -18.38 2.12
N ALA A 114 8.04 -19.00 2.06
CA ALA A 114 7.58 -19.79 0.91
C ALA A 114 7.10 -18.91 -0.27
N LEU A 115 7.30 -17.58 -0.19
CA LEU A 115 6.90 -16.58 -1.16
C LEU A 115 5.38 -16.43 -1.35
N PHE A 116 4.60 -17.06 -0.49
CA PHE A 116 3.15 -16.87 -0.48
C PHE A 116 2.81 -15.50 0.09
N THR A 117 1.91 -14.77 -0.58
CA THR A 117 1.48 -13.42 -0.17
C THR A 117 0.01 -13.46 0.23
N SER A 118 -0.30 -12.95 1.41
CA SER A 118 -1.66 -12.72 1.89
C SER A 118 -1.89 -11.23 2.13
N GLN A 119 -3.14 -10.79 1.94
CA GLN A 119 -3.55 -9.40 2.21
C GLN A 119 -4.79 -9.40 3.08
N SER A 120 -4.86 -8.46 4.01
CA SER A 120 -6.01 -8.24 4.88
C SER A 120 -6.23 -6.76 5.10
N GLN A 121 -7.48 -6.34 5.20
CA GLN A 121 -7.83 -4.94 5.41
C GLN A 121 -9.00 -4.78 6.37
N SER A 122 -9.07 -3.63 7.02
CA SER A 122 -10.18 -3.28 7.90
C SER A 122 -10.32 -1.76 8.00
N LYS A 123 -11.54 -1.30 8.21
CA LYS A 123 -11.83 0.11 8.50
C LYS A 123 -11.28 0.51 9.87
N LEU A 124 -10.90 1.77 9.98
CA LEU A 124 -10.61 2.43 11.25
C LEU A 124 -11.90 2.89 11.89
N ILE A 125 -11.93 2.98 13.22
CA ILE A 125 -13.10 3.49 13.96
C ILE A 125 -13.27 4.99 13.71
N TYR A 126 -12.13 5.69 13.58
CA TYR A 126 -12.06 7.11 13.25
C TYR A 126 -10.95 7.34 12.25
N PRO A 127 -11.15 8.19 11.22
CA PRO A 127 -10.11 8.48 10.24
C PRO A 127 -8.90 9.16 10.90
N THR A 128 -7.70 8.71 10.55
CA THR A 128 -6.48 9.19 11.19
C THR A 128 -5.31 9.29 10.20
N GLN A 129 -4.35 10.12 10.54
CA GLN A 129 -3.01 10.10 9.98
C GLN A 129 -1.95 9.72 11.03
N ASN A 130 -2.39 9.34 12.24
CA ASN A 130 -1.49 8.99 13.33
C ASN A 130 -0.81 7.63 13.07
N SER A 131 0.53 7.63 13.16
CA SER A 131 1.35 6.45 12.88
C SER A 131 1.05 5.28 13.82
N ARG A 132 0.85 5.55 15.12
CA ARG A 132 0.61 4.53 16.12
C ARG A 132 -0.77 3.88 15.99
N GLU A 133 -1.80 4.65 15.65
CA GLU A 133 -3.14 4.11 15.40
C GLU A 133 -3.17 3.22 14.17
N ILE A 134 -2.48 3.64 13.09
CA ILE A 134 -2.31 2.84 11.88
C ILE A 134 -1.56 1.54 12.21
N ALA A 135 -0.44 1.62 12.97
CA ALA A 135 0.35 0.46 13.38
C ALA A 135 -0.44 -0.52 14.25
N LEU A 136 -1.19 -0.02 15.23
CA LEU A 136 -2.02 -0.86 16.10
C LEU A 136 -3.09 -1.60 15.31
N LYS A 137 -3.74 -0.93 14.35
CA LYS A 137 -4.72 -1.57 13.47
C LYS A 137 -4.08 -2.60 12.56
N ALA A 138 -2.93 -2.28 11.97
CA ALA A 138 -2.15 -3.21 11.15
C ALA A 138 -1.73 -4.45 11.95
N PHE A 139 -1.26 -4.28 13.17
CA PHE A 139 -0.85 -5.39 14.03
C PHE A 139 -2.03 -6.24 14.50
N SER A 140 -3.18 -5.63 14.78
CA SER A 140 -4.42 -6.36 15.06
C SER A 140 -4.81 -7.26 13.90
N LEU A 141 -4.80 -6.74 12.65
CA LEU A 141 -5.06 -7.51 11.45
C LEU A 141 -4.05 -8.66 11.28
N PHE A 142 -2.77 -8.39 11.51
CA PHE A 142 -1.74 -9.42 11.46
C PHE A 142 -2.03 -10.57 12.42
N LYS A 143 -2.28 -10.28 13.69
CA LYS A 143 -2.58 -11.30 14.71
C LYS A 143 -3.83 -12.12 14.40
N GLN A 144 -4.83 -11.51 13.77
CA GLN A 144 -6.07 -12.19 13.39
C GLN A 144 -5.89 -13.14 12.21
N THR A 145 -5.05 -12.75 11.24
CA THR A 145 -5.00 -13.42 9.94
C THR A 145 -3.77 -14.30 9.73
N TYR A 146 -2.64 -13.95 10.36
CA TYR A 146 -1.40 -14.70 10.17
C TYR A 146 -1.26 -15.82 11.22
N LYS A 147 -1.15 -17.04 10.73
CA LYS A 147 -0.82 -18.22 11.56
C LYS A 147 0.65 -18.55 11.37
N TRP A 148 1.41 -18.54 12.44
CA TRP A 148 2.85 -18.77 12.44
C TRP A 148 3.21 -20.22 12.00
N GLN A 149 3.04 -20.52 10.69
CA GLN A 149 3.52 -21.75 10.08
C GLN A 149 4.92 -21.61 9.49
N THR A 150 5.24 -20.39 9.03
CA THR A 150 6.52 -20.05 8.41
C THR A 150 6.91 -18.63 8.84
N PRO A 151 8.21 -18.28 8.85
CA PRO A 151 8.65 -16.91 9.09
C PRO A 151 8.14 -15.91 8.05
N VAL A 152 8.06 -14.64 8.42
CA VAL A 152 7.63 -13.53 7.55
C VAL A 152 8.85 -12.90 6.89
N ARG A 153 8.84 -12.81 5.56
CA ARG A 153 9.93 -12.24 4.76
C ARG A 153 9.72 -10.77 4.39
N ALA A 154 8.48 -10.39 4.11
CA ALA A 154 8.17 -9.02 3.73
C ALA A 154 6.82 -8.58 4.31
N VAL A 155 6.75 -7.29 4.65
CA VAL A 155 5.58 -6.65 5.26
C VAL A 155 5.24 -5.39 4.49
N THR A 156 3.96 -5.16 4.27
CA THR A 156 3.42 -3.93 3.66
C THR A 156 2.31 -3.37 4.54
N VAL A 157 2.32 -2.05 4.74
CA VAL A 157 1.23 -1.30 5.37
C VAL A 157 0.71 -0.30 4.35
N ARG A 158 -0.62 -0.19 4.24
CA ARG A 158 -1.27 0.73 3.32
C ARG A 158 -2.47 1.38 3.99
N ALA A 159 -2.53 2.70 3.91
CA ALA A 159 -3.72 3.48 4.23
C ALA A 159 -4.66 3.45 3.02
N ILE A 160 -5.90 3.10 3.25
CA ILE A 160 -6.97 2.98 2.25
C ILE A 160 -8.17 3.81 2.66
N GLU A 161 -9.16 3.94 1.77
CA GLU A 161 -10.35 4.76 2.00
C GLU A 161 -9.96 6.19 2.43
N LEU A 162 -9.10 6.82 1.61
CA LEU A 162 -8.53 8.12 1.95
C LEU A 162 -9.59 9.20 1.96
N LEU A 163 -9.54 10.05 2.98
CA LEU A 163 -10.51 11.12 3.23
C LEU A 163 -9.80 12.47 3.34
N ASN A 164 -10.50 13.52 2.91
CA ASN A 164 -10.04 14.88 3.13
C ASN A 164 -10.40 15.31 4.58
N PRO A 165 -9.46 15.85 5.37
CA PRO A 165 -9.71 16.31 6.73
C PRO A 165 -10.76 17.43 6.83
N ASP A 166 -10.96 18.23 5.76
CA ASP A 166 -11.96 19.30 5.73
C ASP A 166 -13.41 18.81 5.65
N LYS A 167 -13.61 17.52 5.36
CA LYS A 167 -14.96 16.94 5.38
C LYS A 167 -15.37 16.55 6.79
N PRO A 168 -16.66 16.77 7.14
CA PRO A 168 -17.19 16.34 8.43
C PRO A 168 -16.94 14.84 8.67
N GLN A 169 -16.40 14.51 9.83
CA GLN A 169 -16.15 13.14 10.23
C GLN A 169 -17.17 12.73 11.30
N GLN A 170 -17.78 11.58 11.11
CA GLN A 170 -18.70 11.04 12.11
C GLN A 170 -17.91 10.45 13.28
N LEU A 171 -18.16 10.98 14.47
CA LEU A 171 -17.62 10.41 15.71
C LEU A 171 -18.36 9.12 16.06
N SER A 172 -17.59 8.10 16.42
CA SER A 172 -18.12 6.87 17.00
C SER A 172 -18.25 7.04 18.52
N LEU A 173 -19.39 6.62 19.06
CA LEU A 173 -19.59 6.56 20.52
C LEU A 173 -18.52 5.63 21.15
N GLY A 174 -17.82 6.12 22.15
CA GLY A 174 -16.72 5.37 22.80
C GLY A 174 -15.33 5.54 22.17
N PHE A 175 -15.19 6.37 21.12
CA PHE A 175 -13.85 6.72 20.62
C PHE A 175 -13.21 7.78 21.52
N ASP A 176 -12.00 7.51 22.00
CA ASP A 176 -11.24 8.40 22.89
C ASP A 176 -10.54 9.50 22.08
N MET A 177 -11.26 10.60 21.86
CA MET A 177 -10.76 11.77 21.16
C MET A 177 -9.55 12.41 21.87
N THR A 178 -9.56 12.45 23.21
CA THR A 178 -8.47 13.05 24.00
C THR A 178 -7.15 12.31 23.73
N ARG A 179 -7.21 11.00 23.74
CA ARG A 179 -6.07 10.15 23.39
C ARG A 179 -5.63 10.34 21.95
N HIS A 180 -6.58 10.37 21.02
CA HIS A 180 -6.30 10.60 19.59
C HIS A 180 -5.56 11.92 19.37
N GLU A 181 -6.07 13.02 19.91
CA GLU A 181 -5.44 14.34 19.80
C GLU A 181 -4.04 14.41 20.43
N LYS A 182 -3.85 13.71 21.55
CA LYS A 182 -2.53 13.59 22.20
C LYS A 182 -1.54 12.87 21.29
N LEU A 183 -1.95 11.76 20.68
CA LEU A 183 -1.11 11.00 19.74
C LEU A 183 -0.80 11.82 18.47
N GLU A 184 -1.77 12.56 17.94
CA GLU A 184 -1.58 13.47 16.82
C GLU A 184 -0.55 14.57 17.11
N ARG A 185 -0.63 15.18 18.31
CA ARG A 185 0.34 16.19 18.74
C ARG A 185 1.75 15.60 18.89
N LEU A 186 1.87 14.39 19.43
CA LEU A 186 3.13 13.69 19.57
C LEU A 186 3.75 13.39 18.20
N ASP A 187 2.99 12.81 17.27
CA ASP A 187 3.47 12.51 15.91
C ASP A 187 3.96 13.77 15.19
N LYS A 188 3.19 14.87 15.27
CA LYS A 188 3.59 16.16 14.70
C LYS A 188 4.90 16.69 15.30
N ALA A 189 5.07 16.56 16.61
CA ALA A 189 6.29 17.00 17.29
C ALA A 189 7.50 16.16 16.85
N MET A 190 7.38 14.84 16.83
CA MET A 190 8.43 13.93 16.37
C MET A 190 8.82 14.18 14.91
N LEU A 191 7.83 14.39 14.04
CA LEU A 191 8.06 14.70 12.63
C LEU A 191 8.87 16.00 12.48
N ARG A 192 8.45 17.08 13.14
CA ARG A 192 9.16 18.39 13.13
C ARG A 192 10.60 18.28 13.59
N ILE A 193 10.86 17.51 14.66
CA ILE A 193 12.22 17.29 15.17
C ILE A 193 13.05 16.55 14.12
N ASN A 194 12.51 15.47 13.54
CA ASN A 194 13.20 14.69 12.52
C ASN A 194 13.43 15.47 11.21
N GLU A 195 12.55 16.40 10.85
CA GLU A 195 12.74 17.30 9.71
C GLU A 195 13.84 18.33 9.97
N LYS A 196 13.86 18.90 11.17
CA LYS A 196 14.82 19.95 11.53
C LYS A 196 16.24 19.42 11.79
N TYR A 197 16.36 18.28 12.46
CA TYR A 197 17.65 17.77 12.95
C TYR A 197 18.13 16.50 12.23
N GLY A 198 17.34 15.99 11.29
CA GLY A 198 17.65 14.79 10.50
C GLY A 198 16.82 13.59 10.89
N LYS A 199 16.68 12.67 9.93
CA LYS A 199 15.93 11.42 10.13
C LYS A 199 16.52 10.57 11.25
N GLY A 200 15.68 10.10 12.15
CA GLY A 200 16.10 9.21 13.25
C GLY A 200 16.59 9.92 14.50
N THR A 201 16.56 11.28 14.56
CA THR A 201 16.89 12.03 15.77
C THR A 201 15.98 11.67 16.94
N VAL A 202 14.70 11.48 16.66
CA VAL A 202 13.71 10.97 17.62
C VAL A 202 13.01 9.76 17.01
N VAL A 203 13.09 8.65 17.73
CA VAL A 203 12.41 7.39 17.37
C VAL A 203 11.78 6.77 18.61
N GLU A 204 10.78 5.93 18.45
CA GLU A 204 10.23 5.15 19.55
C GLU A 204 11.27 4.12 20.05
N ALA A 205 11.41 3.98 21.37
CA ALA A 205 12.37 3.05 21.99
C ALA A 205 12.23 1.61 21.48
N THR A 206 11.02 1.19 21.15
CA THR A 206 10.73 -0.14 20.58
C THR A 206 11.46 -0.39 19.26
N VAL A 207 11.70 0.67 18.47
CA VAL A 207 12.36 0.58 17.16
C VAL A 207 13.89 0.51 17.31
N LEU A 208 14.45 1.01 18.42
CA LEU A 208 15.90 1.02 18.69
C LEU A 208 16.51 -0.40 18.75
N ASN A 209 15.74 -1.40 19.16
CA ASN A 209 16.21 -2.80 19.26
C ASN A 209 16.39 -3.49 17.89
N GLY A 210 16.43 -2.72 16.80
CA GLY A 210 16.58 -3.21 15.44
C GLY A 210 15.26 -3.68 14.82
N THR A 211 15.04 -3.31 13.56
CA THR A 211 13.81 -3.63 12.83
C THR A 211 14.00 -4.73 11.78
N LYS A 212 15.21 -5.28 11.64
CA LYS A 212 15.58 -6.15 10.51
C LYS A 212 15.22 -5.55 9.13
N MET A 213 15.05 -4.24 9.08
CA MET A 213 14.83 -3.49 7.84
C MET A 213 16.18 -3.12 7.22
N PRO A 214 16.30 -3.05 5.89
CA PRO A 214 17.52 -2.55 5.27
C PRO A 214 17.78 -1.10 5.72
N THR A 215 19.03 -0.78 5.98
CA THR A 215 19.49 0.54 6.49
C THR A 215 19.22 1.67 5.47
N THR A 216 19.18 1.32 4.20
CA THR A 216 18.73 2.18 3.10
C THR A 216 17.44 1.61 2.55
N VAL A 217 16.30 1.99 3.12
CA VAL A 217 15.05 1.91 2.35
C VAL A 217 15.18 2.98 1.28
N PRO A 218 15.28 2.61 -0.03
CA PRO A 218 15.27 3.61 -1.08
C PRO A 218 14.06 4.51 -0.82
N SER A 219 14.24 5.81 -0.85
CA SER A 219 13.13 6.76 -0.95
C SER A 219 12.50 6.49 -2.32
N ALA A 220 11.65 5.45 -2.38
CA ALA A 220 10.84 5.25 -3.56
C ALA A 220 9.94 6.47 -3.63
N ASP A 221 10.19 7.28 -4.64
CA ASP A 221 9.24 8.27 -5.10
C ASP A 221 7.85 7.66 -5.09
N LYS A 222 6.87 8.50 -4.75
CA LYS A 222 5.45 8.20 -4.62
C LYS A 222 5.05 7.03 -5.51
N ASP A 223 4.89 5.83 -4.94
CA ASP A 223 4.23 4.73 -5.62
C ASP A 223 2.76 5.11 -5.79
N ILE A 224 2.54 5.97 -6.77
CA ILE A 224 1.23 6.26 -7.31
C ILE A 224 0.90 5.02 -8.13
N SER A 225 0.24 4.04 -7.52
CA SER A 225 -0.29 2.93 -8.27
C SER A 225 -1.43 3.43 -9.15
N PHE A 226 -1.07 3.86 -10.35
CA PHE A 226 -2.01 4.00 -11.45
C PHE A 226 -2.40 2.57 -11.88
N LEU A 227 -3.45 2.03 -11.30
CA LEU A 227 -4.18 0.92 -11.91
C LEU A 227 -5.59 1.41 -12.18
N PRO A 228 -6.06 1.21 -13.43
CA PRO A 228 -7.39 1.58 -13.86
C PRO A 228 -8.47 0.79 -13.11
#